data_4622d1f06f6ee3c9e1515405f0fe617f
#
_entry.id   4622d1f06f6ee3c9e1515405f0fe617f
#
_cell.length_a   1.000
_cell.length_b   1.000
_cell.length_c   1.000
_cell.angle_alpha   90.00
_cell.angle_beta   90.00
_cell.angle_gamma   90.00
#
_symmetry.space_group_name_H-M   'P 1'
#
loop_
_entity.id
_entity.type
_entity.pdbx_description
1 polymer ?
#
loop_
_entity_poly.entity_id
_entity_poly.type
_entity_poly.pdbx_seq_one_letter_code
_entity_poly.pdbx_strand_id
1 'polypeptide(L)'
;MPHAAWNKRLTPEVEGFIIEQYRGGLSAGEILKSIPFRTRKTVYDVLERHGVQRRGGVADYKKGFDEAAFAVVDTHEKAYWLGILITDGYVVEATRAGSPLVGLQMVDHEAAEGFQDFLGLQHPVLRIEPRGERHQAMYRAVCHSRRMARDLARFGVVPRKSHSTFLPLLAEGLMPHLLRGLFDGDGTVSRRSDGQALVGFCGSERLVAEVRMWLVCRLGVSDNRVHENGSIRYVQWSHRSDVQRVARYLYRGGGPRLARKYELLRECL
;
A
#
# COMPACT_ATOMS: atom_id res chain seq x y z
N MET A 1 11.50 28.65 -19.36
CA MET A 1 11.70 29.30 -20.64
C MET A 1 11.17 28.37 -21.71
N PRO A 2 10.19 28.74 -22.56
CA PRO A 2 9.82 27.89 -23.68
C PRO A 2 10.96 27.91 -24.69
N HIS A 3 11.48 26.74 -25.04
CA HIS A 3 12.50 26.59 -26.09
C HIS A 3 11.88 26.85 -27.47
N ALA A 4 11.83 28.11 -27.87
CA ALA A 4 11.09 28.59 -29.05
C ALA A 4 11.72 28.25 -30.43
N ALA A 5 12.74 27.40 -30.48
CA ALA A 5 13.50 27.20 -31.72
C ALA A 5 13.90 25.75 -32.03
N TRP A 6 13.19 24.77 -31.53
CA TRP A 6 13.52 23.41 -31.91
C TRP A 6 12.85 23.03 -33.21
N ASN A 7 13.64 22.94 -34.28
CA ASN A 7 13.19 22.34 -35.52
C ASN A 7 12.66 20.93 -35.27
N LYS A 8 11.67 20.49 -36.08
CA LYS A 8 11.07 19.13 -35.97
C LYS A 8 12.06 17.97 -36.26
N ARG A 9 13.35 18.19 -36.05
CA ARG A 9 14.41 17.18 -36.17
C ARG A 9 14.91 16.78 -34.77
N LEU A 10 15.11 15.51 -34.57
CA LEU A 10 15.82 14.97 -33.41
C LEU A 10 17.29 15.37 -33.54
N THR A 11 17.70 16.41 -32.82
CA THR A 11 19.11 16.83 -32.71
C THR A 11 19.70 16.23 -31.43
N PRO A 12 21.03 16.12 -31.30
CA PRO A 12 21.68 15.63 -30.08
C PRO A 12 21.25 16.41 -28.83
N GLU A 13 21.01 17.71 -28.95
CA GLU A 13 20.55 18.55 -27.83
C GLU A 13 19.13 18.18 -27.39
N VAL A 14 18.23 17.89 -28.33
CA VAL A 14 16.86 17.44 -28.06
C VAL A 14 16.88 16.05 -27.41
N GLU A 15 17.73 15.15 -27.89
CA GLU A 15 17.90 13.81 -27.31
C GLU A 15 18.46 13.91 -25.90
N GLY A 16 19.49 14.75 -25.67
CA GLY A 16 20.05 15.03 -24.35
C GLY A 16 19.00 15.54 -23.36
N PHE A 17 18.19 16.54 -23.81
CA PHE A 17 17.08 17.07 -23.02
C PHE A 17 16.05 15.98 -22.64
N ILE A 18 15.64 15.15 -23.61
CA ILE A 18 14.71 14.05 -23.36
C ILE A 18 15.25 13.11 -22.29
N ILE A 19 16.53 12.74 -22.37
CA ILE A 19 17.19 11.83 -21.44
C ILE A 19 17.25 12.45 -20.04
N GLU A 20 17.68 13.70 -19.93
CA GLU A 20 17.79 14.43 -18.67
C GLU A 20 16.44 14.55 -17.97
N GLN A 21 15.41 15.02 -18.68
CA GLN A 21 14.06 15.15 -18.13
C GLN A 21 13.47 13.81 -17.73
N TYR A 22 13.73 12.75 -18.51
CA TYR A 22 13.26 11.42 -18.19
C TYR A 22 13.96 10.86 -16.95
N ARG A 23 15.28 11.04 -16.80
CA ARG A 23 16.04 10.69 -15.60
C ARG A 23 15.61 11.51 -14.38
N GLY A 24 15.25 12.78 -14.60
CA GLY A 24 14.71 13.68 -13.59
C GLY A 24 13.26 13.34 -13.15
N GLY A 25 12.65 12.27 -13.69
CA GLY A 25 11.36 11.78 -13.22
C GLY A 25 10.16 12.09 -14.11
N LEU A 26 10.27 12.97 -15.12
CA LEU A 26 9.15 13.30 -16.00
C LEU A 26 8.73 12.10 -16.86
N SER A 27 7.42 11.94 -17.04
CA SER A 27 6.88 10.94 -17.99
C SER A 27 7.11 11.36 -19.44
N ALA A 28 7.10 10.40 -20.36
CA ALA A 28 7.17 10.70 -21.79
C ALA A 28 6.06 11.66 -22.26
N GLY A 29 4.89 11.64 -21.61
CA GLY A 29 3.80 12.56 -21.91
C GLY A 29 4.04 13.99 -21.44
N GLU A 30 4.73 14.18 -20.32
CA GLU A 30 5.14 15.49 -19.80
C GLU A 30 6.26 16.09 -20.64
N ILE A 31 7.26 15.28 -20.98
CA ILE A 31 8.35 15.68 -21.87
C ILE A 31 7.83 16.20 -23.23
N LEU A 32 6.81 15.53 -23.79
CA LEU A 32 6.18 15.96 -25.04
C LEU A 32 5.56 17.36 -24.99
N LYS A 33 5.22 17.88 -23.80
CA LYS A 33 4.72 19.26 -23.67
C LYS A 33 5.80 20.30 -23.90
N SER A 34 7.07 19.91 -23.78
CA SER A 34 8.24 20.81 -23.86
C SER A 34 9.06 20.64 -25.15
N ILE A 35 8.69 19.69 -26.02
CA ILE A 35 9.39 19.42 -27.29
C ILE A 35 8.41 19.43 -28.48
N PRO A 36 8.87 19.70 -29.70
CA PRO A 36 8.01 19.85 -30.87
C PRO A 36 7.50 18.53 -31.47
N PHE A 37 7.58 17.44 -30.73
CA PHE A 37 7.13 16.11 -31.15
C PHE A 37 5.78 15.76 -30.52
N ARG A 38 4.97 14.95 -31.23
CA ARG A 38 3.59 14.64 -30.81
C ARG A 38 3.39 13.22 -30.31
N THR A 39 4.40 12.34 -30.40
CA THR A 39 4.23 10.94 -30.07
C THR A 39 5.17 10.50 -28.94
N ARG A 40 4.65 9.77 -27.98
CA ARG A 40 5.46 9.14 -26.92
C ARG A 40 6.50 8.17 -27.49
N LYS A 41 6.22 7.60 -28.67
CA LYS A 41 7.16 6.74 -29.38
C LYS A 41 8.50 7.43 -29.60
N THR A 42 8.50 8.69 -30.04
CA THR A 42 9.74 9.47 -30.23
C THR A 42 10.60 9.53 -28.97
N VAL A 43 9.98 9.78 -27.81
CA VAL A 43 10.71 9.79 -26.52
C VAL A 43 11.29 8.42 -26.23
N TYR A 44 10.51 7.35 -26.39
CA TYR A 44 10.96 5.99 -26.13
C TYR A 44 12.04 5.51 -27.09
N ASP A 45 11.98 5.88 -28.36
CA ASP A 45 13.02 5.55 -29.37
C ASP A 45 14.36 6.22 -29.03
N VAL A 46 14.33 7.45 -28.49
CA VAL A 46 15.53 8.14 -27.99
C VAL A 46 16.10 7.41 -26.77
N LEU A 47 15.27 7.08 -25.78
CA LEU A 47 15.72 6.36 -24.59
C LEU A 47 16.38 5.02 -24.95
N GLU A 48 15.77 4.27 -25.86
CA GLU A 48 16.29 2.98 -26.32
C GLU A 48 17.65 3.11 -27.04
N ARG A 49 17.77 4.12 -27.93
CA ARG A 49 19.01 4.40 -28.66
C ARG A 49 20.16 4.74 -27.73
N HIS A 50 19.89 5.40 -26.63
CA HIS A 50 20.90 5.80 -25.63
C HIS A 50 21.01 4.83 -24.44
N GLY A 51 20.43 3.63 -24.53
CA GLY A 51 20.51 2.62 -23.49
C GLY A 51 19.85 3.03 -22.16
N VAL A 52 18.95 4.02 -22.19
CA VAL A 52 18.20 4.44 -21.01
C VAL A 52 17.02 3.50 -20.81
N GLN A 53 17.05 2.75 -19.72
CA GLN A 53 15.98 1.82 -19.39
C GLN A 53 14.65 2.56 -19.20
N ARG A 54 13.61 2.08 -19.90
CA ARG A 54 12.26 2.63 -19.72
C ARG A 54 11.77 2.32 -18.32
N ARG A 55 11.21 3.32 -17.64
CA ARG A 55 10.42 3.06 -16.43
C ARG A 55 9.24 2.18 -16.83
N GLY A 56 8.99 1.13 -16.05
CA GLY A 56 8.10 0.02 -16.37
C GLY A 56 6.83 0.42 -17.09
N GLY A 57 6.58 -0.18 -18.24
CA GLY A 57 5.33 -0.08 -18.96
C GLY A 57 4.28 -0.99 -18.34
N VAL A 58 3.00 -0.85 -18.74
CA VAL A 58 1.91 -1.74 -18.27
C VAL A 58 2.25 -3.22 -18.46
N ALA A 59 3.07 -3.57 -19.46
CA ALA A 59 3.52 -4.94 -19.70
C ALA A 59 4.37 -5.49 -18.54
N ASP A 60 5.18 -4.65 -17.89
CA ASP A 60 6.07 -5.06 -16.79
C ASP A 60 5.27 -5.32 -15.51
N TYR A 61 4.15 -4.60 -15.31
CA TYR A 61 3.24 -4.82 -14.19
C TYR A 61 2.35 -6.06 -14.35
N LYS A 62 2.47 -6.80 -15.45
CA LYS A 62 1.69 -8.00 -15.76
C LYS A 62 2.48 -9.29 -15.67
N LYS A 63 3.80 -9.26 -15.48
CA LYS A 63 4.67 -10.44 -15.59
C LYS A 63 5.56 -10.60 -14.37
N GLY A 64 5.92 -11.84 -14.10
CA GLY A 64 6.98 -12.17 -13.18
C GLY A 64 6.66 -12.00 -11.70
N PHE A 65 5.39 -12.12 -11.29
CA PHE A 65 4.98 -12.06 -9.89
C PHE A 65 3.95 -13.15 -9.56
N ASP A 66 3.74 -13.43 -8.28
CA ASP A 66 2.76 -14.42 -7.82
C ASP A 66 1.33 -13.87 -7.88
N GLU A 67 0.65 -14.08 -9.01
CA GLU A 67 -0.77 -13.73 -9.16
C GLU A 67 -1.70 -14.54 -8.25
N ALA A 68 -1.22 -15.67 -7.70
CA ALA A 68 -1.99 -16.58 -6.86
C ALA A 68 -1.77 -16.35 -5.36
N ALA A 69 -0.96 -15.37 -4.97
CA ALA A 69 -0.58 -15.12 -3.58
C ALA A 69 -1.77 -15.14 -2.60
N PHE A 70 -2.94 -14.64 -3.04
CA PHE A 70 -4.16 -14.59 -2.23
C PHE A 70 -5.24 -15.62 -2.64
N ALA A 71 -4.90 -16.60 -3.48
CA ALA A 71 -5.82 -17.69 -3.80
C ALA A 71 -6.18 -18.51 -2.56
N VAL A 72 -5.19 -18.76 -1.70
CA VAL A 72 -5.34 -19.34 -0.36
C VAL A 72 -4.47 -18.53 0.60
N VAL A 73 -5.06 -18.07 1.70
CA VAL A 73 -4.33 -17.38 2.79
C VAL A 73 -4.00 -18.43 3.85
N ASP A 74 -2.83 -19.03 3.72
CA ASP A 74 -2.35 -20.17 4.51
C ASP A 74 -1.02 -19.92 5.25
N THR A 75 -0.41 -18.74 5.06
CA THR A 75 0.82 -18.35 5.74
C THR A 75 0.64 -17.07 6.54
N HIS A 76 1.51 -16.87 7.55
CA HIS A 76 1.55 -15.66 8.37
C HIS A 76 1.75 -14.40 7.51
N GLU A 77 2.59 -14.51 6.50
CA GLU A 77 2.91 -13.40 5.61
C GLU A 77 1.73 -13.02 4.73
N LYS A 78 1.04 -13.99 4.13
CA LYS A 78 -0.19 -13.74 3.34
C LYS A 78 -1.30 -13.13 4.20
N ALA A 79 -1.46 -13.59 5.44
CA ALA A 79 -2.43 -13.02 6.37
C ALA A 79 -2.10 -11.56 6.71
N TYR A 80 -0.82 -11.24 6.95
CA TYR A 80 -0.36 -9.88 7.20
C TYR A 80 -0.64 -8.96 6.01
N TRP A 81 -0.21 -9.35 4.82
CA TRP A 81 -0.41 -8.53 3.62
C TRP A 81 -1.89 -8.39 3.24
N LEU A 82 -2.71 -9.39 3.52
CA LEU A 82 -4.16 -9.26 3.40
C LEU A 82 -4.70 -8.18 4.33
N GLY A 83 -4.24 -8.12 5.58
CA GLY A 83 -4.62 -7.07 6.54
C GLY A 83 -4.24 -5.68 6.04
N ILE A 84 -3.02 -5.49 5.56
CA ILE A 84 -2.56 -4.24 4.94
C ILE A 84 -3.42 -3.89 3.71
N LEU A 85 -3.78 -4.87 2.86
CA LEU A 85 -4.59 -4.59 1.68
C LEU A 85 -6.05 -4.24 2.02
N ILE A 86 -6.59 -4.74 3.11
CA ILE A 86 -7.93 -4.35 3.60
C ILE A 86 -7.95 -2.88 4.01
N THR A 87 -6.87 -2.33 4.53
CA THR A 87 -6.73 -0.90 4.91
C THR A 87 -6.24 -0.06 3.73
N ASP A 88 -4.97 -0.11 3.42
CA ASP A 88 -4.24 0.75 2.47
C ASP A 88 -4.22 0.24 1.03
N GLY A 89 -4.65 -1.01 0.81
CA GLY A 89 -4.74 -1.57 -0.54
C GLY A 89 -5.89 -0.97 -1.34
N TYR A 90 -5.77 -1.00 -2.64
CA TYR A 90 -6.82 -0.57 -3.55
C TYR A 90 -6.88 -1.41 -4.82
N VAL A 91 -8.07 -1.49 -5.38
CA VAL A 91 -8.32 -2.11 -6.68
C VAL A 91 -8.94 -1.07 -7.59
N VAL A 92 -8.39 -0.92 -8.79
CA VAL A 92 -8.99 -0.13 -9.87
C VAL A 92 -9.51 -1.08 -10.93
N GLU A 93 -10.77 -0.93 -11.30
CA GLU A 93 -11.39 -1.72 -12.38
C GLU A 93 -10.58 -1.59 -13.69
N ALA A 94 -10.87 -2.49 -14.62
CA ALA A 94 -10.10 -2.64 -15.84
C ALA A 94 -9.76 -1.29 -16.50
N THR A 95 -8.48 -0.99 -16.50
CA THR A 95 -7.91 0.18 -17.18
C THR A 95 -7.79 -0.11 -18.67
N ARG A 96 -7.24 0.86 -19.44
CA ARG A 96 -6.85 0.63 -20.86
C ARG A 96 -5.95 -0.60 -21.05
N ALA A 97 -5.30 -1.07 -19.98
CA ALA A 97 -4.51 -2.29 -19.96
C ALA A 97 -5.33 -3.59 -20.04
N GLY A 98 -6.66 -3.52 -19.96
CA GLY A 98 -7.55 -4.67 -20.04
C GLY A 98 -7.55 -5.59 -18.81
N SER A 99 -6.85 -5.24 -17.73
CA SER A 99 -6.83 -5.95 -16.45
C SER A 99 -7.01 -4.98 -15.29
N PRO A 100 -7.67 -5.37 -14.19
CA PRO A 100 -7.69 -4.57 -12.96
C PRO A 100 -6.27 -4.30 -12.48
N LEU A 101 -6.08 -3.13 -11.86
CA LEU A 101 -4.88 -2.79 -11.13
C LEU A 101 -5.12 -3.07 -9.65
N VAL A 102 -4.23 -3.84 -9.03
CA VAL A 102 -4.15 -4.04 -7.58
C VAL A 102 -2.93 -3.29 -7.08
N GLY A 103 -3.07 -2.51 -6.03
CA GLY A 103 -1.98 -1.71 -5.50
C GLY A 103 -2.04 -1.52 -4.00
N LEU A 104 -0.86 -1.27 -3.45
CA LEU A 104 -0.63 -0.76 -2.10
C LEU A 104 -0.01 0.62 -2.22
N GLN A 105 -0.47 1.59 -1.43
CA GLN A 105 0.11 2.93 -1.36
C GLN A 105 0.18 3.40 0.08
N MET A 106 1.40 3.60 0.58
CA MET A 106 1.69 3.96 1.96
C MET A 106 2.76 5.05 2.05
N VAL A 107 2.87 5.70 3.19
CA VAL A 107 4.00 6.62 3.50
C VAL A 107 5.26 5.84 3.87
N ASP A 108 5.10 4.63 4.37
CA ASP A 108 6.19 3.75 4.79
C ASP A 108 6.81 3.06 3.56
N HIS A 109 8.01 3.50 3.15
CA HIS A 109 8.74 2.93 2.00
C HIS A 109 8.99 1.43 2.17
N GLU A 110 9.48 1.05 3.35
CA GLU A 110 9.79 -0.35 3.68
C GLU A 110 8.57 -1.28 3.52
N ALA A 111 7.35 -0.78 3.82
CA ALA A 111 6.14 -1.57 3.63
C ALA A 111 5.82 -1.78 2.14
N ALA A 112 6.02 -0.75 1.31
CA ALA A 112 5.81 -0.87 -0.12
C ALA A 112 6.84 -1.82 -0.77
N GLU A 113 8.10 -1.77 -0.33
CA GLU A 113 9.16 -2.71 -0.76
C GLU A 113 8.86 -4.13 -0.27
N GLY A 114 8.50 -4.30 1.00
CA GLY A 114 8.14 -5.62 1.53
C GLY A 114 6.96 -6.26 0.81
N PHE A 115 5.97 -5.46 0.39
CA PHE A 115 4.86 -5.96 -0.43
C PHE A 115 5.31 -6.31 -1.86
N GLN A 116 6.21 -5.52 -2.43
CA GLN A 116 6.84 -5.81 -3.72
C GLN A 116 7.58 -7.14 -3.69
N ASP A 117 8.42 -7.35 -2.67
CA ASP A 117 9.21 -8.58 -2.48
C ASP A 117 8.31 -9.79 -2.25
N PHE A 118 7.28 -9.63 -1.42
CA PHE A 118 6.28 -10.67 -1.16
C PHE A 118 5.60 -11.18 -2.43
N LEU A 119 5.27 -10.27 -3.35
CA LEU A 119 4.68 -10.64 -4.64
C LEU A 119 5.71 -11.04 -5.69
N GLY A 120 6.98 -10.75 -5.50
CA GLY A 120 8.04 -10.94 -6.51
C GLY A 120 7.96 -9.95 -7.67
N LEU A 121 7.45 -8.72 -7.43
CA LEU A 121 7.32 -7.71 -8.49
C LEU A 121 8.70 -7.26 -8.99
N GLN A 122 8.89 -7.28 -10.29
CA GLN A 122 10.18 -6.96 -10.92
C GLN A 122 10.40 -5.47 -11.22
N HIS A 123 9.40 -4.63 -11.02
CA HIS A 123 9.50 -3.19 -11.21
C HIS A 123 9.71 -2.47 -9.88
N PRO A 124 10.38 -1.32 -9.85
CA PRO A 124 10.63 -0.60 -8.59
C PRO A 124 9.34 -0.03 -7.99
N VAL A 125 9.35 0.13 -6.67
CA VAL A 125 8.34 0.90 -5.95
C VAL A 125 8.32 2.34 -6.48
N LEU A 126 7.14 2.85 -6.77
CA LEU A 126 6.96 4.21 -7.29
C LEU A 126 6.86 5.19 -6.14
N ARG A 127 7.77 6.15 -6.09
CA ARG A 127 7.64 7.31 -5.20
C ARG A 127 6.67 8.33 -5.81
N ILE A 128 5.72 8.77 -5.02
CA ILE A 128 4.71 9.78 -5.38
C ILE A 128 5.00 11.04 -4.58
N GLU A 129 5.30 12.11 -5.30
CA GLU A 129 5.58 13.38 -4.66
C GLU A 129 4.34 13.97 -3.96
N PRO A 130 4.54 14.65 -2.84
CA PRO A 130 3.45 15.25 -2.09
C PRO A 130 2.76 16.36 -2.92
N ARG A 131 1.45 16.45 -2.76
CA ARG A 131 0.63 17.51 -3.40
C ARG A 131 0.57 18.76 -2.54
N GLY A 132 1.73 19.28 -2.07
CA GLY A 132 1.83 20.47 -1.24
C GLY A 132 2.55 20.19 0.08
N GLU A 133 2.92 21.25 0.80
CA GLU A 133 3.81 21.22 1.96
C GLU A 133 3.30 20.40 3.16
N ARG A 134 1.99 20.18 3.25
CA ARG A 134 1.36 19.44 4.37
C ARG A 134 1.26 17.93 4.11
N HIS A 135 1.66 17.45 2.94
CA HIS A 135 1.56 16.05 2.56
C HIS A 135 2.95 15.41 2.53
N GLN A 136 3.03 14.17 2.96
CA GLN A 136 4.24 13.39 2.86
C GLN A 136 4.32 12.67 1.50
N ALA A 137 5.54 12.34 1.06
CA ALA A 137 5.73 11.45 -0.07
C ALA A 137 5.08 10.08 0.25
N MET A 138 4.50 9.46 -0.76
CA MET A 138 3.94 8.12 -0.66
C MET A 138 4.68 7.16 -1.57
N TYR A 139 4.65 5.91 -1.21
CA TYR A 139 5.28 4.83 -1.98
C TYR A 139 4.22 3.85 -2.45
N ARG A 140 4.33 3.44 -3.70
CA ARG A 140 3.32 2.61 -4.36
C ARG A 140 3.95 1.38 -4.99
N ALA A 141 3.43 0.21 -4.62
CA ALA A 141 3.66 -1.05 -5.32
C ALA A 141 2.35 -1.48 -6.00
N VAL A 142 2.41 -1.84 -7.29
CA VAL A 142 1.22 -2.16 -8.09
C VAL A 142 1.46 -3.33 -9.04
N CYS A 143 0.41 -4.06 -9.34
CA CYS A 143 0.39 -5.07 -10.40
C CYS A 143 -0.95 -5.06 -11.14
N HIS A 144 -0.97 -5.65 -12.33
CA HIS A 144 -2.18 -5.85 -13.11
C HIS A 144 -2.54 -7.34 -13.16
N SER A 145 -3.54 -7.76 -12.39
CA SER A 145 -4.01 -9.15 -12.39
C SER A 145 -5.51 -9.27 -12.13
N ARG A 146 -6.21 -9.93 -13.05
CA ARG A 146 -7.62 -10.30 -12.86
C ARG A 146 -7.77 -11.38 -11.80
N ARG A 147 -6.80 -12.31 -11.74
CA ARG A 147 -6.80 -13.39 -10.77
C ARG A 147 -6.70 -12.83 -9.36
N MET A 148 -5.68 -12.03 -9.09
CA MET A 148 -5.47 -11.43 -7.78
C MET A 148 -6.64 -10.54 -7.35
N ALA A 149 -7.17 -9.68 -8.24
CA ALA A 149 -8.32 -8.84 -7.93
C ALA A 149 -9.56 -9.68 -7.56
N ARG A 150 -9.82 -10.78 -8.27
CA ARG A 150 -10.93 -11.72 -7.96
C ARG A 150 -10.68 -12.43 -6.62
N ASP A 151 -9.47 -12.88 -6.36
CA ASP A 151 -9.13 -13.60 -5.14
C ASP A 151 -9.23 -12.67 -3.92
N LEU A 152 -8.79 -11.43 -4.03
CA LEU A 152 -8.91 -10.40 -3.01
C LEU A 152 -10.35 -9.93 -2.77
N ALA A 153 -11.20 -9.96 -3.79
CA ALA A 153 -12.63 -9.58 -3.64
C ALA A 153 -13.36 -10.45 -2.63
N ARG A 154 -12.97 -11.72 -2.44
CA ARG A 154 -13.53 -12.62 -1.42
C ARG A 154 -13.31 -12.12 0.01
N PHE A 155 -12.29 -11.29 0.20
CA PHE A 155 -11.89 -10.69 1.48
C PHE A 155 -12.29 -9.22 1.59
N GLY A 156 -13.16 -8.73 0.68
CA GLY A 156 -13.65 -7.35 0.70
C GLY A 156 -12.68 -6.31 0.13
N VAL A 157 -11.55 -6.72 -0.45
CA VAL A 157 -10.62 -5.80 -1.13
C VAL A 157 -11.12 -5.58 -2.56
N VAL A 158 -12.02 -4.63 -2.70
CA VAL A 158 -12.74 -4.29 -3.94
C VAL A 158 -12.58 -2.79 -4.25
N PRO A 159 -12.93 -2.33 -5.46
CA PRO A 159 -12.99 -0.90 -5.74
C PRO A 159 -13.90 -0.15 -4.76
N ARG A 160 -13.44 1.01 -4.25
CA ARG A 160 -14.18 1.87 -3.31
C ARG A 160 -14.57 1.19 -1.98
N LYS A 161 -13.74 0.26 -1.50
CA LYS A 161 -14.02 -0.59 -0.32
C LYS A 161 -14.18 0.13 1.03
N SER A 162 -13.84 1.41 1.15
CA SER A 162 -13.66 2.13 2.43
C SER A 162 -14.84 2.00 3.41
N HIS A 163 -16.06 1.78 2.91
CA HIS A 163 -17.25 1.64 3.75
C HIS A 163 -17.75 0.20 3.89
N SER A 164 -17.15 -0.76 3.18
CA SER A 164 -17.63 -2.15 3.10
C SER A 164 -16.63 -3.18 3.62
N THR A 165 -15.54 -2.74 4.24
CA THR A 165 -14.53 -3.63 4.80
C THR A 165 -15.10 -4.43 5.97
N PHE A 166 -14.62 -5.66 6.14
CA PHE A 166 -14.98 -6.57 7.22
C PHE A 166 -13.75 -7.38 7.65
N LEU A 167 -13.83 -8.07 8.79
CA LEU A 167 -12.77 -8.95 9.27
C LEU A 167 -12.94 -10.36 8.68
N PRO A 168 -12.12 -10.77 7.71
CA PRO A 168 -12.13 -12.15 7.24
C PRO A 168 -11.74 -13.11 8.36
N LEU A 169 -12.49 -14.17 8.53
CA LEU A 169 -12.13 -15.23 9.47
C LEU A 169 -11.17 -16.20 8.78
N LEU A 170 -9.94 -16.20 9.25
CA LEU A 170 -8.89 -17.13 8.84
C LEU A 170 -8.73 -18.22 9.89
N ALA A 171 -7.88 -19.23 9.63
CA ALA A 171 -7.44 -20.18 10.65
C ALA A 171 -6.89 -19.42 11.86
N GLU A 172 -7.16 -19.92 13.07
CA GLU A 172 -6.88 -19.23 14.34
C GLU A 172 -5.42 -18.76 14.46
N GLY A 173 -4.47 -19.57 13.99
CA GLY A 173 -3.05 -19.20 13.99
C GLY A 173 -2.68 -18.04 13.06
N LEU A 174 -3.53 -17.72 12.08
CA LEU A 174 -3.31 -16.64 11.10
C LEU A 174 -3.93 -15.31 11.54
N MET A 175 -4.92 -15.34 12.43
CA MET A 175 -5.62 -14.14 12.87
C MET A 175 -4.73 -13.06 13.50
N PRO A 176 -3.70 -13.38 14.31
CA PRO A 176 -2.80 -12.36 14.83
C PRO A 176 -2.07 -11.58 13.72
N HIS A 177 -1.70 -12.27 12.66
CA HIS A 177 -0.98 -11.67 11.52
C HIS A 177 -1.92 -10.83 10.65
N LEU A 178 -3.15 -11.28 10.43
CA LEU A 178 -4.18 -10.47 9.77
C LEU A 178 -4.46 -9.19 10.57
N LEU A 179 -4.70 -9.32 11.88
CA LEU A 179 -4.97 -8.18 12.75
C LEU A 179 -3.76 -7.24 12.86
N ARG A 180 -2.52 -7.78 12.84
CA ARG A 180 -1.32 -6.95 12.75
C ARG A 180 -1.28 -6.14 11.45
N GLY A 181 -1.61 -6.74 10.31
CA GLY A 181 -1.72 -6.02 9.04
C GLY A 181 -2.76 -4.89 9.08
N LEU A 182 -3.96 -5.16 9.62
CA LEU A 182 -4.99 -4.14 9.84
C LEU A 182 -4.49 -3.02 10.77
N PHE A 183 -3.78 -3.39 11.85
CA PHE A 183 -3.21 -2.45 12.80
C PHE A 183 -2.09 -1.60 12.19
N ASP A 184 -1.20 -2.23 11.42
CA ASP A 184 -0.10 -1.53 10.77
C ASP A 184 -0.59 -0.55 9.70
N GLY A 185 -1.65 -0.87 8.97
CA GLY A 185 -2.30 0.06 8.05
C GLY A 185 -2.99 1.19 8.82
N ASP A 186 -4.25 1.02 9.18
CA ASP A 186 -5.10 2.07 9.76
C ASP A 186 -5.13 2.10 11.29
N GLY A 187 -4.44 1.18 12.01
CA GLY A 187 -4.44 1.18 13.45
C GLY A 187 -3.71 2.37 14.06
N THR A 188 -4.13 2.74 15.25
CA THR A 188 -3.54 3.83 16.03
C THR A 188 -2.67 3.29 17.16
N VAL A 189 -1.48 3.85 17.30
CA VAL A 189 -0.63 3.69 18.48
C VAL A 189 -0.11 5.06 18.88
N SER A 190 -0.18 5.38 20.17
CA SER A 190 0.39 6.61 20.71
C SER A 190 0.79 6.41 22.17
N ARG A 191 1.66 7.27 22.68
CA ARG A 191 1.93 7.39 24.11
C ARG A 191 1.15 8.56 24.68
N ARG A 192 0.48 8.31 25.78
CA ARG A 192 -0.22 9.34 26.57
C ARG A 192 0.79 10.18 27.35
N SER A 193 0.35 11.28 27.91
CA SER A 193 1.17 12.17 28.75
C SER A 193 1.73 11.47 30.00
N ASP A 194 1.04 10.43 30.49
CA ASP A 194 1.47 9.59 31.62
C ASP A 194 2.45 8.46 31.19
N GLY A 195 2.89 8.45 29.93
CA GLY A 195 3.82 7.47 29.35
C GLY A 195 3.15 6.14 28.94
N GLN A 196 1.87 5.93 29.26
CA GLN A 196 1.18 4.70 28.89
C GLN A 196 0.87 4.67 27.40
N ALA A 197 1.01 3.48 26.80
CA ALA A 197 0.63 3.28 25.41
C ALA A 197 -0.90 3.17 25.27
N LEU A 198 -1.38 3.63 24.11
CA LEU A 198 -2.74 3.45 23.63
C LEU A 198 -2.67 2.70 22.32
N VAL A 199 -3.53 1.70 22.15
CA VAL A 199 -3.70 0.95 20.90
C VAL A 199 -5.14 1.04 20.43
N GLY A 200 -5.35 1.13 19.13
CA GLY A 200 -6.69 1.20 18.56
C GLY A 200 -6.76 0.71 17.13
N PHE A 201 -7.97 0.43 16.71
CA PHE A 201 -8.31 0.08 15.33
C PHE A 201 -9.35 1.06 14.81
N CYS A 202 -9.22 1.46 13.53
CA CYS A 202 -10.21 2.27 12.84
C CYS A 202 -10.53 1.69 11.47
N GLY A 203 -11.66 2.11 10.91
CA GLY A 203 -12.14 1.64 9.63
C GLY A 203 -13.65 1.78 9.47
N SER A 204 -14.26 0.90 8.66
CA SER A 204 -15.71 0.81 8.54
C SER A 204 -16.33 0.35 9.86
N GLU A 205 -17.61 0.66 10.05
CA GLU A 205 -18.36 0.26 11.25
C GLU A 205 -18.31 -1.24 11.47
N ARG A 206 -18.54 -2.01 10.42
CA ARG A 206 -18.51 -3.47 10.47
C ARG A 206 -17.12 -4.00 10.87
N LEU A 207 -16.05 -3.53 10.21
CA LEU A 207 -14.70 -3.98 10.49
C LEU A 207 -14.33 -3.72 11.96
N VAL A 208 -14.58 -2.52 12.45
CA VAL A 208 -14.22 -2.15 13.83
C VAL A 208 -15.01 -2.94 14.85
N ALA A 209 -16.31 -3.16 14.62
CA ALA A 209 -17.14 -3.98 15.51
C ALA A 209 -16.66 -5.46 15.56
N GLU A 210 -16.33 -6.03 14.39
CA GLU A 210 -15.83 -7.42 14.29
C GLU A 210 -14.44 -7.57 14.93
N VAL A 211 -13.51 -6.63 14.72
CA VAL A 211 -12.20 -6.61 15.38
C VAL A 211 -12.34 -6.49 16.90
N ARG A 212 -13.18 -5.55 17.36
CA ARG A 212 -13.48 -5.38 18.80
C ARG A 212 -13.99 -6.69 19.40
N MET A 213 -15.01 -7.29 18.79
CA MET A 213 -15.59 -8.55 19.25
C MET A 213 -14.54 -9.66 19.31
N TRP A 214 -13.70 -9.79 18.28
CA TRP A 214 -12.63 -10.78 18.27
C TRP A 214 -11.67 -10.59 19.44
N LEU A 215 -11.18 -9.37 19.65
CA LEU A 215 -10.21 -9.09 20.73
C LEU A 215 -10.83 -9.28 22.12
N VAL A 216 -12.08 -8.84 22.33
CA VAL A 216 -12.79 -9.08 23.60
C VAL A 216 -12.94 -10.57 23.88
N CYS A 217 -13.47 -11.32 22.91
CA CYS A 217 -13.75 -12.76 23.12
C CYS A 217 -12.47 -13.59 23.22
N ARG A 218 -11.40 -13.23 22.49
CA ARG A 218 -10.18 -14.06 22.44
C ARG A 218 -9.11 -13.66 23.45
N LEU A 219 -9.04 -12.40 23.83
CA LEU A 219 -8.00 -11.88 24.71
C LEU A 219 -8.54 -11.44 26.06
N GLY A 220 -9.86 -11.37 26.23
CA GLY A 220 -10.48 -10.85 27.45
C GLY A 220 -10.09 -9.40 27.74
N VAL A 221 -9.88 -8.59 26.69
CA VAL A 221 -9.69 -7.14 26.85
C VAL A 221 -11.01 -6.47 27.16
N SER A 222 -10.96 -5.27 27.72
CA SER A 222 -12.16 -4.47 28.05
C SER A 222 -13.05 -4.28 26.83
N ASP A 223 -14.36 -4.42 27.03
CA ASP A 223 -15.40 -4.21 26.01
C ASP A 223 -15.68 -2.74 25.80
N ASN A 224 -14.73 -2.03 25.22
CA ASN A 224 -14.77 -0.61 25.04
C ASN A 224 -15.76 -0.20 23.93
N ARG A 225 -16.36 0.98 24.10
CA ARG A 225 -17.28 1.55 23.11
C ARG A 225 -16.57 1.84 21.80
N VAL A 226 -17.27 1.60 20.68
CA VAL A 226 -16.90 2.10 19.36
C VAL A 226 -17.31 3.58 19.28
N HIS A 227 -16.37 4.41 18.84
CA HIS A 227 -16.57 5.86 18.66
C HIS A 227 -16.68 6.21 17.19
N GLU A 228 -17.32 7.34 16.91
CA GLU A 228 -17.48 7.89 15.56
C GLU A 228 -16.57 9.10 15.36
N ASN A 229 -15.97 9.17 14.18
CA ASN A 229 -15.25 10.35 13.70
C ASN A 229 -15.55 10.51 12.20
N GLY A 230 -16.56 11.31 11.88
CA GLY A 230 -17.08 11.43 10.53
C GLY A 230 -17.57 10.09 9.99
N SER A 231 -17.04 9.64 8.85
CA SER A 231 -17.38 8.36 8.25
C SER A 231 -16.60 7.17 8.82
N ILE A 232 -15.65 7.41 9.72
CA ILE A 232 -14.78 6.40 10.30
C ILE A 232 -15.28 6.00 11.68
N ARG A 233 -15.14 4.73 12.01
CA ARG A 233 -15.32 4.20 13.37
C ARG A 233 -13.98 3.82 13.95
N TYR A 234 -13.85 3.92 15.28
CA TYR A 234 -12.65 3.45 15.96
C TYR A 234 -12.95 2.91 17.35
N VAL A 235 -12.09 1.97 17.80
CA VAL A 235 -12.07 1.43 19.15
C VAL A 235 -10.64 1.47 19.66
N GLN A 236 -10.47 1.79 20.96
CA GLN A 236 -9.15 2.00 21.56
C GLN A 236 -9.08 1.38 22.96
N TRP A 237 -7.89 0.88 23.31
CA TRP A 237 -7.53 0.41 24.63
C TRP A 237 -6.36 1.20 25.17
N SER A 238 -6.45 1.69 26.40
CA SER A 238 -5.40 2.43 27.10
C SER A 238 -5.04 1.84 28.45
N HIS A 239 -5.82 0.88 28.96
CA HIS A 239 -5.47 0.18 30.17
C HIS A 239 -4.26 -0.73 29.92
N ARG A 240 -3.25 -0.65 30.78
CA ARG A 240 -1.96 -1.32 30.58
C ARG A 240 -2.08 -2.80 30.23
N SER A 241 -2.92 -3.53 30.96
CA SER A 241 -3.10 -4.98 30.73
C SER A 241 -3.73 -5.29 29.38
N ASP A 242 -4.66 -4.46 28.90
CA ASP A 242 -5.31 -4.64 27.61
C ASP A 242 -4.34 -4.35 26.47
N VAL A 243 -3.59 -3.24 26.58
CA VAL A 243 -2.54 -2.89 25.61
C VAL A 243 -1.50 -4.01 25.50
N GLN A 244 -1.05 -4.57 26.63
CA GLN A 244 -0.10 -5.68 26.64
C GLN A 244 -0.68 -6.94 25.97
N ARG A 245 -1.95 -7.29 26.25
CA ARG A 245 -2.61 -8.44 25.62
C ARG A 245 -2.71 -8.26 24.11
N VAL A 246 -3.16 -7.09 23.67
CA VAL A 246 -3.26 -6.77 22.24
C VAL A 246 -1.88 -6.79 21.60
N ALA A 247 -0.88 -6.09 22.15
CA ALA A 247 0.47 -6.03 21.60
C ALA A 247 1.09 -7.44 21.44
N ARG A 248 1.06 -8.25 22.51
CA ARG A 248 1.58 -9.63 22.48
C ARG A 248 0.85 -10.50 21.46
N TYR A 249 -0.45 -10.29 21.30
CA TYR A 249 -1.23 -11.03 20.30
C TYR A 249 -0.84 -10.65 18.89
N LEU A 250 -0.73 -9.36 18.59
CA LEU A 250 -0.38 -8.86 17.26
C LEU A 250 1.03 -9.29 16.83
N TYR A 251 1.99 -9.26 17.75
CA TYR A 251 3.41 -9.47 17.42
C TYR A 251 3.93 -10.87 17.73
N ARG A 252 3.05 -11.80 18.16
CA ARG A 252 3.45 -13.21 18.31
C ARG A 252 3.86 -13.83 16.98
N GLY A 253 4.83 -14.72 17.00
CA GLY A 253 5.24 -15.52 15.83
C GLY A 253 6.08 -14.79 14.79
N GLY A 254 6.50 -13.55 15.05
CA GLY A 254 7.36 -12.79 14.14
C GLY A 254 6.70 -12.42 12.80
N GLY A 255 7.50 -12.16 11.76
CA GLY A 255 7.04 -11.84 10.40
C GLY A 255 6.96 -10.34 10.12
N PRO A 256 6.40 -9.93 8.96
CA PRO A 256 6.33 -8.54 8.52
C PRO A 256 5.61 -7.65 9.53
N ARG A 257 6.07 -6.41 9.67
CA ARG A 257 5.49 -5.39 10.56
C ARG A 257 6.02 -4.01 10.21
N LEU A 258 5.29 -2.96 10.57
CA LEU A 258 5.81 -1.59 10.53
C LEU A 258 6.70 -1.33 11.75
N ALA A 259 7.99 -1.06 11.51
CA ALA A 259 8.98 -0.82 12.55
C ALA A 259 8.54 0.30 13.52
N ARG A 260 8.03 1.43 12.99
CA ARG A 260 7.60 2.57 13.81
C ARG A 260 6.48 2.24 14.81
N LYS A 261 5.51 1.39 14.45
CA LYS A 261 4.41 0.98 15.35
C LYS A 261 4.90 -0.08 16.35
N TYR A 262 5.73 -0.99 15.89
CA TYR A 262 6.33 -2.01 16.75
C TYR A 262 7.16 -1.39 17.89
N GLU A 263 8.04 -0.42 17.58
CA GLU A 263 8.89 0.22 18.58
C GLU A 263 8.09 0.96 19.65
N LEU A 264 6.94 1.57 19.33
CA LEU A 264 6.06 2.20 20.30
C LEU A 264 5.43 1.20 21.27
N LEU A 265 5.27 -0.06 20.88
CA LEU A 265 4.67 -1.14 21.69
C LEU A 265 5.70 -2.10 22.28
N ARG A 266 6.99 -1.93 21.99
CA ARG A 266 8.06 -2.85 22.40
C ARG A 266 8.07 -3.11 23.90
N GLU A 267 7.83 -2.10 24.72
CA GLU A 267 7.78 -2.21 26.19
C GLU A 267 6.51 -2.93 26.69
N CYS A 268 5.51 -3.17 25.81
CA CYS A 268 4.28 -3.86 26.13
C CYS A 268 4.34 -5.36 25.77
N LEU A 269 5.39 -5.79 25.10
CA LEU A 269 5.61 -7.17 24.68
C LEU A 269 6.25 -7.97 25.83
#